data_3fc4dc3510d356767268216f05715d63
#
_entry.id   3fc4dc3510d356767268216f05715d63
#
_cell.length_a   1.000
_cell.length_b   1.000
_cell.length_c   1.000
_cell.angle_alpha   90.00
_cell.angle_beta   90.00
_cell.angle_gamma   90.00
#
_symmetry.space_group_name_H-M   'P 1'
#
loop_
_entity.id
_entity.type
_entity.pdbx_description
1 polymer ?
#
loop_
_entity_poly.entity_id
_entity_poly.type
_entity_poly.pdbx_seq_one_letter_code
_entity_poly.pdbx_strand_id
1 'polypeptide(L)'
;MNKNFISVFLLMLAMGVSVMAQSYEEDLAFFKERVKTLGSDEFGGRKPLTEYETKTIHYIADEFKKLGLQPANGDSYFQPVKEISTFTRLVKDKITVKCAKGSMDLKFSDDIVVWTNRGTEQVVIPTTDYVFCGFGINAPEYGWNDYANVDVKGKIVIAMVNDPGFYDTSLFRGKNMTYYGRWTYKFEEAQRQGAAGLLVLHNEAAASYGWKVCQASHVQTNIALCSETMNAEALGMKGWLSEEACKKMFALSGLNFDETIAAAKKPGFKSFTMKAKSKVILNVKMTVGESHNVAAVLPGTDLKDEYLVF
;
A
#
# COMPACT_ATOMS: atom_id res chain seq x y z
N MET A 1 43.51 -14.70 -46.92
CA MET A 1 42.21 -14.91 -46.27
C MET A 1 41.18 -15.14 -47.37
N ASN A 2 40.59 -16.31 -47.43
CA ASN A 2 39.81 -16.78 -48.58
C ASN A 2 38.48 -16.00 -48.67
N LYS A 3 38.14 -15.42 -49.82
CA LYS A 3 36.91 -14.64 -50.05
C LYS A 3 35.65 -15.41 -49.64
N ASN A 4 35.68 -16.72 -49.73
CA ASN A 4 34.57 -17.60 -49.32
C ASN A 4 34.37 -17.63 -47.80
N PHE A 5 35.41 -17.46 -46.99
CA PHE A 5 35.28 -17.42 -45.52
C PHE A 5 34.64 -16.12 -45.04
N ILE A 6 34.93 -15.01 -45.69
CA ILE A 6 34.31 -13.69 -45.37
C ILE A 6 32.81 -13.71 -45.74
N SER A 7 32.44 -14.31 -46.87
CA SER A 7 31.05 -14.43 -47.28
C SER A 7 30.20 -15.30 -46.33
N VAL A 8 30.77 -16.39 -45.83
CA VAL A 8 30.07 -17.28 -44.85
C VAL A 8 29.91 -16.58 -43.50
N PHE A 9 30.92 -15.83 -43.06
CA PHE A 9 30.85 -15.08 -41.80
C PHE A 9 29.89 -13.93 -41.86
N LEU A 10 29.79 -13.20 -42.96
CA LEU A 10 28.80 -12.17 -43.22
C LEU A 10 27.36 -12.74 -43.29
N LEU A 11 27.20 -13.94 -43.88
CA LEU A 11 25.90 -14.62 -43.93
C LEU A 11 25.42 -15.07 -42.56
N MET A 12 26.34 -15.61 -41.71
CA MET A 12 26.02 -15.96 -40.32
C MET A 12 25.68 -14.74 -39.45
N LEU A 13 26.38 -13.61 -39.65
CA LEU A 13 26.10 -12.37 -38.96
C LEU A 13 24.72 -11.79 -39.35
N ALA A 14 24.40 -11.85 -40.67
CA ALA A 14 23.10 -11.40 -41.17
C ALA A 14 21.94 -12.26 -40.70
N MET A 15 22.13 -13.60 -40.61
CA MET A 15 21.15 -14.49 -40.06
C MET A 15 20.95 -14.26 -38.54
N GLY A 16 21.99 -14.03 -37.77
CA GLY A 16 21.92 -13.74 -36.34
C GLY A 16 21.14 -12.47 -36.02
N VAL A 17 21.37 -11.41 -36.83
CA VAL A 17 20.62 -10.14 -36.67
C VAL A 17 19.14 -10.30 -37.07
N SER A 18 18.85 -11.07 -38.11
CA SER A 18 17.47 -11.34 -38.54
C SER A 18 16.68 -12.14 -37.48
N VAL A 19 17.31 -13.11 -36.82
CA VAL A 19 16.67 -13.90 -35.76
C VAL A 19 16.38 -13.02 -34.55
N MET A 20 17.29 -12.13 -34.14
CA MET A 20 17.03 -11.21 -33.03
C MET A 20 15.94 -10.17 -33.33
N ALA A 21 15.88 -9.64 -34.54
CA ALA A 21 14.85 -8.70 -34.95
C ALA A 21 13.47 -9.36 -35.04
N GLN A 22 13.42 -10.60 -35.54
CA GLN A 22 12.19 -11.37 -35.63
C GLN A 22 11.65 -11.73 -34.23
N SER A 23 12.50 -12.10 -33.29
CA SER A 23 12.08 -12.39 -31.91
C SER A 23 11.48 -11.16 -31.22
N TYR A 24 12.03 -9.97 -31.41
CA TYR A 24 11.51 -8.74 -30.81
C TYR A 24 10.10 -8.39 -31.28
N GLU A 25 9.81 -8.49 -32.57
CA GLU A 25 8.47 -8.22 -33.11
C GLU A 25 7.45 -9.27 -32.67
N GLU A 26 7.85 -10.53 -32.58
CA GLU A 26 7.01 -11.61 -32.06
C GLU A 26 6.70 -11.41 -30.56
N ASP A 27 7.71 -11.08 -29.76
CA ASP A 27 7.55 -10.79 -28.34
C ASP A 27 6.63 -9.57 -28.12
N LEU A 28 6.82 -8.52 -28.93
CA LEU A 28 5.98 -7.32 -28.87
C LEU A 28 4.52 -7.63 -29.25
N ALA A 29 4.31 -8.44 -30.28
CA ALA A 29 2.96 -8.87 -30.67
C ALA A 29 2.31 -9.73 -29.59
N PHE A 30 3.06 -10.67 -29.02
CA PHE A 30 2.65 -11.51 -27.89
C PHE A 30 2.22 -10.66 -26.69
N PHE A 31 3.04 -9.68 -26.30
CA PHE A 31 2.74 -8.79 -25.19
C PHE A 31 1.48 -7.92 -25.46
N LYS A 32 1.40 -7.31 -26.63
CA LYS A 32 0.24 -6.48 -27.02
C LYS A 32 -1.08 -7.25 -26.97
N GLU A 33 -1.08 -8.50 -27.43
CA GLU A 33 -2.27 -9.35 -27.41
C GLU A 33 -2.75 -9.61 -25.98
N ARG A 34 -1.83 -9.98 -25.05
CA ARG A 34 -2.18 -10.24 -23.65
C ARG A 34 -2.67 -9.00 -22.93
N VAL A 35 -2.02 -7.87 -23.14
CA VAL A 35 -2.47 -6.59 -22.59
C VAL A 35 -3.86 -6.23 -23.11
N LYS A 36 -4.12 -6.40 -24.41
CA LYS A 36 -5.43 -6.16 -25.02
C LYS A 36 -6.50 -7.08 -24.44
N THR A 37 -6.20 -8.36 -24.31
CA THR A 37 -7.13 -9.36 -23.77
C THR A 37 -7.46 -9.07 -22.31
N LEU A 38 -6.44 -8.95 -21.46
CA LEU A 38 -6.64 -8.68 -20.02
C LEU A 38 -7.23 -7.29 -19.76
N GLY A 39 -7.03 -6.32 -20.66
CA GLY A 39 -7.58 -4.97 -20.57
C GLY A 39 -8.99 -4.83 -21.15
N SER A 40 -9.57 -5.89 -21.72
CA SER A 40 -10.91 -5.84 -22.31
C SER A 40 -12.02 -5.81 -21.27
N ASP A 41 -13.20 -5.32 -21.67
CA ASP A 41 -14.40 -5.28 -20.83
C ASP A 41 -14.83 -6.68 -20.38
N GLU A 42 -14.50 -7.70 -21.16
CA GLU A 42 -14.77 -9.10 -20.87
C GLU A 42 -14.12 -9.58 -19.54
N PHE A 43 -12.99 -8.98 -19.16
CA PHE A 43 -12.29 -9.27 -17.90
C PHE A 43 -12.72 -8.36 -16.74
N GLY A 44 -13.64 -7.40 -16.95
CA GLY A 44 -14.31 -6.60 -15.93
C GLY A 44 -13.41 -5.96 -14.86
N GLY A 45 -12.18 -5.58 -15.23
CA GLY A 45 -11.19 -5.01 -14.30
C GLY A 45 -10.49 -6.03 -13.39
N ARG A 46 -10.77 -7.32 -13.50
CA ARG A 46 -10.05 -8.43 -12.84
C ARG A 46 -10.05 -8.36 -11.30
N LYS A 47 -11.09 -7.76 -10.71
CA LYS A 47 -11.17 -7.57 -9.26
C LYS A 47 -11.21 -8.93 -8.52
N PRO A 48 -10.37 -9.13 -7.49
CA PRO A 48 -10.44 -10.30 -6.63
C PRO A 48 -11.83 -10.52 -6.02
N LEU A 49 -12.15 -11.76 -5.71
CA LEU A 49 -13.45 -12.20 -5.15
C LEU A 49 -14.65 -11.90 -6.07
N THR A 50 -14.44 -11.87 -7.39
CA THR A 50 -15.49 -11.74 -8.39
C THR A 50 -15.33 -12.79 -9.50
N GLU A 51 -16.36 -12.97 -10.34
CA GLU A 51 -16.28 -13.84 -11.51
C GLU A 51 -15.15 -13.45 -12.49
N TYR A 52 -14.78 -12.18 -12.53
CA TYR A 52 -13.69 -11.67 -13.37
C TYR A 52 -12.31 -12.13 -12.89
N GLU A 53 -12.14 -12.34 -11.58
CA GLU A 53 -10.94 -13.00 -11.05
C GLU A 53 -10.83 -14.43 -11.59
N THR A 54 -11.88 -15.23 -11.44
CA THR A 54 -11.90 -16.63 -11.90
C THR A 54 -11.50 -16.74 -13.37
N LYS A 55 -12.05 -15.86 -14.20
CA LYS A 55 -11.69 -15.80 -15.64
C LYS A 55 -10.22 -15.42 -15.83
N THR A 56 -9.72 -14.48 -15.05
CA THR A 56 -8.34 -13.98 -15.16
C THR A 56 -7.32 -15.05 -14.78
N ILE A 57 -7.52 -15.70 -13.63
CA ILE A 57 -6.56 -16.73 -13.16
C ILE A 57 -6.50 -17.92 -14.10
N HIS A 58 -7.63 -18.36 -14.65
CA HIS A 58 -7.63 -19.44 -15.64
C HIS A 58 -6.93 -19.05 -16.93
N TYR A 59 -7.19 -17.83 -17.44
CA TYR A 59 -6.50 -17.32 -18.62
C TYR A 59 -4.97 -17.32 -18.42
N ILE A 60 -4.48 -16.82 -17.25
CA ILE A 60 -3.05 -16.79 -16.96
C ILE A 60 -2.47 -18.21 -16.84
N ALA A 61 -3.16 -19.12 -16.15
CA ALA A 61 -2.72 -20.51 -16.01
C ALA A 61 -2.65 -21.22 -17.36
N ASP A 62 -3.63 -20.98 -18.25
CA ASP A 62 -3.62 -21.54 -19.59
C ASP A 62 -2.47 -20.99 -20.46
N GLU A 63 -2.13 -19.70 -20.31
CA GLU A 63 -0.96 -19.13 -20.98
C GLU A 63 0.35 -19.74 -20.46
N PHE A 64 0.50 -19.91 -19.14
CA PHE A 64 1.65 -20.60 -18.55
C PHE A 64 1.78 -22.04 -19.08
N LYS A 65 0.67 -22.75 -19.18
CA LYS A 65 0.64 -24.11 -19.72
C LYS A 65 1.02 -24.15 -21.21
N LYS A 66 0.55 -23.21 -22.03
CA LYS A 66 0.93 -23.09 -23.44
C LYS A 66 2.44 -22.84 -23.62
N LEU A 67 3.04 -22.11 -22.69
CA LEU A 67 4.48 -21.85 -22.66
C LEU A 67 5.29 -23.05 -22.11
N GLY A 68 4.66 -24.14 -21.70
CA GLY A 68 5.33 -25.32 -21.16
C GLY A 68 5.85 -25.15 -19.74
N LEU A 69 5.40 -24.13 -19.02
CA LEU A 69 5.76 -23.92 -17.62
C LEU A 69 5.06 -24.97 -16.72
N GLN A 70 5.72 -25.37 -15.64
CA GLN A 70 5.17 -26.31 -14.67
C GLN A 70 4.41 -25.57 -13.56
N PRO A 71 3.39 -26.20 -12.92
CA PRO A 71 2.76 -25.65 -11.73
C PRO A 71 3.77 -25.41 -10.60
N ALA A 72 3.60 -24.32 -9.83
CA ALA A 72 4.48 -24.00 -8.71
C ALA A 72 3.86 -24.29 -7.33
N ASN A 73 2.61 -24.75 -7.27
CA ASN A 73 1.93 -25.13 -6.03
C ASN A 73 1.51 -26.62 -6.09
N GLY A 74 2.49 -27.52 -5.92
CA GLY A 74 2.29 -28.95 -6.16
C GLY A 74 1.91 -29.22 -7.62
N ASP A 75 0.76 -29.86 -7.84
CA ASP A 75 0.21 -30.11 -9.19
C ASP A 75 -0.71 -29.00 -9.70
N SER A 76 -0.79 -27.88 -8.98
CA SER A 76 -1.68 -26.75 -9.29
C SER A 76 -0.90 -25.48 -9.63
N TYR A 77 -1.40 -24.72 -10.61
CA TYR A 77 -0.96 -23.34 -10.85
C TYR A 77 -1.53 -22.36 -9.83
N PHE A 78 -2.55 -22.75 -9.05
CA PHE A 78 -3.29 -21.89 -8.15
C PHE A 78 -2.82 -22.06 -6.70
N GLN A 79 -2.39 -20.97 -6.10
CA GLN A 79 -2.13 -20.89 -4.67
C GLN A 79 -3.29 -20.16 -4.00
N PRO A 80 -4.09 -20.84 -3.14
CA PRO A 80 -5.23 -20.22 -2.49
C PRO A 80 -4.78 -19.16 -1.49
N VAL A 81 -5.51 -18.05 -1.46
CA VAL A 81 -5.27 -16.90 -0.59
C VAL A 81 -6.60 -16.51 0.07
N LYS A 82 -6.68 -16.69 1.39
CA LYS A 82 -7.86 -16.27 2.15
C LYS A 82 -7.86 -14.74 2.30
N GLU A 83 -8.91 -14.10 1.82
CA GLU A 83 -9.07 -12.65 1.83
C GLU A 83 -10.32 -12.21 2.56
N ILE A 84 -10.26 -11.02 3.12
CA ILE A 84 -11.40 -10.30 3.68
C ILE A 84 -11.62 -9.01 2.91
N SER A 85 -12.84 -8.83 2.46
CA SER A 85 -13.32 -7.63 1.79
C SER A 85 -14.15 -6.82 2.78
N THR A 86 -13.76 -5.58 3.06
CA THR A 86 -14.43 -4.70 4.02
C THR A 86 -14.90 -3.41 3.35
N PHE A 87 -16.13 -3.02 3.64
CA PHE A 87 -16.68 -1.71 3.29
C PHE A 87 -17.03 -0.96 4.57
N THR A 88 -16.26 0.11 4.84
CA THR A 88 -16.33 0.84 6.12
C THR A 88 -17.08 2.16 5.95
N ARG A 89 -17.92 2.48 6.92
CA ARG A 89 -18.59 3.77 7.03
C ARG A 89 -18.50 4.35 8.43
N LEU A 90 -18.19 5.64 8.51
CA LEU A 90 -18.31 6.40 9.75
C LEU A 90 -19.78 6.58 10.14
N VAL A 91 -20.08 6.44 11.42
CA VAL A 91 -21.38 6.84 11.95
C VAL A 91 -21.52 8.37 11.84
N LYS A 92 -22.59 8.84 11.19
CA LYS A 92 -22.85 10.27 10.87
C LYS A 92 -21.84 10.91 9.90
N ASP A 93 -21.09 10.11 9.11
CA ASP A 93 -20.12 10.56 8.11
C ASP A 93 -19.10 11.61 8.61
N LYS A 94 -18.78 11.60 9.91
CA LYS A 94 -17.81 12.51 10.53
C LYS A 94 -17.24 11.95 11.83
N ILE A 95 -16.08 12.49 12.22
CA ILE A 95 -15.51 12.35 13.56
C ILE A 95 -15.48 13.71 14.22
N THR A 96 -16.16 13.86 15.35
CA THR A 96 -16.07 15.08 16.16
C THR A 96 -14.85 15.00 17.06
N VAL A 97 -13.92 15.94 16.88
CA VAL A 97 -12.70 16.07 17.67
C VAL A 97 -12.86 17.22 18.66
N LYS A 98 -12.68 16.94 19.95
CA LYS A 98 -12.63 17.95 21.02
C LYS A 98 -11.18 18.38 21.23
N CYS A 99 -10.89 19.65 21.06
CA CYS A 99 -9.57 20.26 21.24
C CYS A 99 -9.56 21.23 22.41
N ALA A 100 -8.38 21.72 22.80
CA ALA A 100 -8.22 22.67 23.92
C ALA A 100 -9.00 23.99 23.71
N LYS A 101 -9.08 24.49 22.47
CA LYS A 101 -9.69 25.77 22.11
C LYS A 101 -11.06 25.61 21.43
N GLY A 102 -11.70 24.45 21.52
CA GLY A 102 -13.01 24.18 20.91
C GLY A 102 -13.11 22.78 20.31
N SER A 103 -14.02 22.62 19.38
CA SER A 103 -14.21 21.33 18.66
C SER A 103 -14.33 21.56 17.17
N MET A 104 -14.05 20.49 16.41
CA MET A 104 -14.26 20.46 14.97
C MET A 104 -14.79 19.10 14.55
N ASP A 105 -15.48 19.08 13.42
CA ASP A 105 -15.87 17.85 12.74
C ASP A 105 -14.88 17.58 11.61
N LEU A 106 -14.34 16.36 11.57
CA LEU A 106 -13.63 15.81 10.41
C LEU A 106 -14.66 15.12 9.54
N LYS A 107 -15.02 15.74 8.43
CA LYS A 107 -16.03 15.21 7.50
C LYS A 107 -15.42 14.15 6.60
N PHE A 108 -16.14 13.03 6.47
CA PHE A 108 -15.72 11.95 5.58
C PHE A 108 -15.62 12.44 4.14
N SER A 109 -14.61 11.99 3.43
CA SER A 109 -14.23 12.39 2.08
C SER A 109 -13.60 13.78 1.97
N ASP A 110 -14.12 14.81 2.66
CA ASP A 110 -13.58 16.16 2.56
C ASP A 110 -12.29 16.31 3.39
N ASP A 111 -12.37 15.96 4.68
CA ASP A 111 -11.29 16.15 5.64
C ASP A 111 -10.52 14.87 5.93
N ILE A 112 -11.22 13.74 5.85
CA ILE A 112 -10.71 12.43 6.28
C ILE A 112 -11.30 11.31 5.41
N VAL A 113 -10.48 10.31 5.10
CA VAL A 113 -10.93 9.01 4.61
C VAL A 113 -10.43 7.93 5.54
N VAL A 114 -11.33 7.05 5.97
CA VAL A 114 -10.99 6.02 6.96
C VAL A 114 -11.59 4.67 6.59
N TRP A 115 -10.86 3.62 6.97
CA TRP A 115 -11.29 2.23 6.81
C TRP A 115 -10.70 1.36 7.91
N THR A 116 -11.14 0.12 7.96
CA THR A 116 -10.56 -0.95 8.77
C THR A 116 -10.51 -2.24 7.97
N ASN A 117 -9.58 -3.12 8.32
CA ASN A 117 -9.52 -4.48 7.79
C ASN A 117 -10.00 -5.51 8.82
N ARG A 118 -10.53 -5.08 9.97
CA ARG A 118 -11.08 -5.99 10.98
C ARG A 118 -12.35 -6.66 10.48
N GLY A 119 -12.42 -7.97 10.64
CA GLY A 119 -13.59 -8.77 10.32
C GLY A 119 -14.66 -8.69 11.42
N THR A 120 -15.24 -7.53 11.61
CA THR A 120 -16.31 -7.26 12.59
C THR A 120 -17.31 -6.31 11.99
N GLU A 121 -18.57 -6.40 12.41
CA GLU A 121 -19.64 -5.49 11.94
C GLU A 121 -19.47 -4.06 12.42
N GLN A 122 -18.77 -3.87 13.54
CA GLN A 122 -18.52 -2.55 14.10
C GLN A 122 -17.16 -2.49 14.80
N VAL A 123 -16.45 -1.39 14.60
CA VAL A 123 -15.27 -1.01 15.38
C VAL A 123 -15.61 0.21 16.23
N VAL A 124 -15.36 0.12 17.52
CA VAL A 124 -15.50 1.23 18.46
C VAL A 124 -14.12 1.55 19.05
N ILE A 125 -13.61 2.74 18.75
CA ILE A 125 -12.48 3.33 19.48
C ILE A 125 -13.08 4.25 20.54
N PRO A 126 -12.90 3.95 21.84
CA PRO A 126 -13.41 4.80 22.91
C PRO A 126 -12.77 6.19 22.83
N THR A 127 -13.31 7.16 23.58
CA THR A 127 -12.72 8.49 23.62
C THR A 127 -11.25 8.41 24.02
N THR A 128 -10.37 8.77 23.12
CA THR A 128 -8.92 8.69 23.27
C THR A 128 -8.23 9.91 22.68
N ASP A 129 -6.98 10.10 23.04
CA ASP A 129 -6.15 11.23 22.59
C ASP A 129 -5.57 10.96 21.21
N TYR A 130 -5.24 12.05 20.51
CA TYR A 130 -4.39 12.05 19.34
C TYR A 130 -2.93 12.28 19.73
N VAL A 131 -2.04 11.57 19.04
CA VAL A 131 -0.58 11.69 19.22
C VAL A 131 0.03 12.04 17.87
N PHE A 132 0.80 13.12 17.80
CA PHE A 132 1.58 13.44 16.61
C PHE A 132 2.95 12.77 16.71
N CYS A 133 3.23 11.85 15.80
CA CYS A 133 4.45 11.03 15.77
C CYS A 133 5.36 11.35 14.57
N GLY A 134 5.55 12.64 14.22
CA GLY A 134 6.43 12.98 13.12
C GLY A 134 6.12 12.18 11.85
N PHE A 135 7.06 11.37 11.37
CA PHE A 135 6.84 10.45 10.26
C PHE A 135 6.24 9.10 10.69
N GLY A 136 6.12 8.81 11.97
CA GLY A 136 5.66 7.51 12.47
C GLY A 136 6.61 6.37 12.08
N ILE A 137 7.91 6.60 12.17
CA ILE A 137 8.97 5.68 11.76
C ILE A 137 9.73 5.17 12.98
N ASN A 138 10.05 3.87 12.96
CA ASN A 138 11.01 3.22 13.82
C ASN A 138 12.01 2.46 12.93
N ALA A 139 13.16 3.09 12.69
CA ALA A 139 14.21 2.63 11.77
C ALA A 139 15.57 2.71 12.47
N PRO A 140 15.92 1.72 13.31
CA PRO A 140 17.13 1.75 14.13
C PRO A 140 18.41 1.86 13.29
N GLU A 141 18.46 1.28 12.09
CA GLU A 141 19.61 1.37 11.16
C GLU A 141 19.87 2.78 10.64
N TYR A 142 18.85 3.66 10.69
CA TYR A 142 18.99 5.09 10.39
C TYR A 142 19.06 5.96 11.67
N GLY A 143 19.09 5.35 12.86
CA GLY A 143 19.04 6.07 14.12
C GLY A 143 17.75 6.88 14.34
N TRP A 144 16.64 6.45 13.69
CA TRP A 144 15.37 7.18 13.70
C TRP A 144 14.29 6.39 14.44
N ASN A 145 13.66 7.02 15.45
CA ASN A 145 12.53 6.41 16.15
C ASN A 145 11.56 7.49 16.68
N ASP A 146 10.46 7.68 15.96
CA ASP A 146 9.41 8.64 16.32
C ASP A 146 8.56 8.18 17.53
N TYR A 147 8.65 6.93 17.92
CA TYR A 147 7.89 6.37 19.05
C TYR A 147 8.68 6.30 20.37
N ALA A 148 9.98 6.63 20.35
CA ALA A 148 10.88 6.41 21.51
C ALA A 148 10.46 7.13 22.78
N ASN A 149 9.75 8.26 22.69
CA ASN A 149 9.44 9.13 23.83
C ASN A 149 7.95 9.30 24.11
N VAL A 150 7.08 8.50 23.47
CA VAL A 150 5.63 8.62 23.58
C VAL A 150 4.96 7.25 23.64
N ASP A 151 3.99 7.11 24.52
CA ASP A 151 3.11 5.96 24.56
C ASP A 151 1.88 6.21 23.66
N VAL A 152 1.71 5.37 22.64
CA VAL A 152 0.59 5.45 21.69
C VAL A 152 -0.46 4.35 21.89
N LYS A 153 -0.27 3.49 22.90
CA LYS A 153 -1.18 2.36 23.13
C LYS A 153 -2.61 2.83 23.36
N GLY A 154 -3.51 2.33 22.52
CA GLY A 154 -4.94 2.70 22.55
C GLY A 154 -5.27 4.10 22.07
N LYS A 155 -4.29 4.86 21.54
CA LYS A 155 -4.47 6.22 21.04
C LYS A 155 -4.54 6.26 19.50
N ILE A 156 -4.92 7.41 18.95
CA ILE A 156 -4.93 7.65 17.50
C ILE A 156 -3.65 8.41 17.14
N VAL A 157 -2.83 7.82 16.28
CA VAL A 157 -1.59 8.43 15.78
C VAL A 157 -1.88 9.29 14.56
N ILE A 158 -1.24 10.45 14.45
CA ILE A 158 -1.11 11.24 13.22
C ILE A 158 0.36 11.18 12.81
N ALA A 159 0.64 10.74 11.57
CA ALA A 159 1.99 10.65 11.03
C ALA A 159 2.06 11.26 9.63
N MET A 160 3.18 11.91 9.31
CA MET A 160 3.45 12.49 8.00
C MET A 160 3.66 11.38 6.96
N VAL A 161 3.18 11.61 5.73
CA VAL A 161 3.51 10.75 4.59
C VAL A 161 4.97 10.92 4.18
N ASN A 162 5.55 9.93 3.51
CA ASN A 162 6.94 9.86 3.09
C ASN A 162 7.92 9.63 4.27
N ASP A 163 9.20 9.79 4.03
CA ASP A 163 10.27 9.68 5.03
C ASP A 163 11.15 10.96 5.04
N PRO A 164 12.02 11.12 6.04
CA PRO A 164 12.86 12.32 6.17
C PRO A 164 13.71 12.62 4.94
N GLY A 165 14.14 11.59 4.18
CA GLY A 165 14.96 11.75 2.98
C GLY A 165 14.32 12.60 1.89
N PHE A 166 12.98 12.63 1.83
CA PHE A 166 12.26 13.51 0.90
C PHE A 166 12.57 15.00 1.12
N TYR A 167 12.76 15.40 2.38
CA TYR A 167 13.01 16.78 2.77
C TYR A 167 14.48 17.13 2.94
N ASP A 168 15.30 16.15 3.36
CA ASP A 168 16.75 16.27 3.52
C ASP A 168 17.44 15.06 2.90
N THR A 169 18.07 15.27 1.76
CA THR A 169 18.69 14.20 0.97
C THR A 169 19.90 13.53 1.64
N SER A 170 20.38 14.06 2.75
CA SER A 170 21.41 13.42 3.58
C SER A 170 20.86 12.32 4.50
N LEU A 171 19.53 12.27 4.66
CA LEU A 171 18.82 11.31 5.51
C LEU A 171 18.28 10.13 4.68
N PHE A 172 18.15 8.97 5.31
CA PHE A 172 17.63 7.73 4.71
C PHE A 172 18.29 7.41 3.37
N ARG A 173 17.52 7.37 2.27
CA ARG A 173 18.02 7.17 0.89
C ARG A 173 17.81 8.41 0.01
N GLY A 174 17.80 9.58 0.63
CA GLY A 174 17.53 10.83 -0.05
C GLY A 174 16.15 10.84 -0.70
N LYS A 175 16.07 11.29 -1.96
CA LYS A 175 14.80 11.36 -2.70
C LYS A 175 14.20 10.00 -3.05
N ASN A 176 14.95 8.91 -2.92
CA ASN A 176 14.42 7.56 -3.15
C ASN A 176 13.68 7.09 -1.91
N MET A 177 12.36 7.19 -1.95
CA MET A 177 11.50 6.75 -0.84
C MET A 177 11.86 5.34 -0.38
N THR A 178 12.12 5.19 0.91
CA THR A 178 12.30 3.87 1.53
C THR A 178 10.94 3.22 1.83
N TYR A 179 10.93 1.95 2.27
CA TYR A 179 9.70 1.33 2.77
C TYR A 179 9.09 2.10 3.95
N TYR A 180 9.93 2.73 4.77
CA TYR A 180 9.50 3.58 5.88
C TYR A 180 8.65 4.79 5.44
N GLY A 181 8.86 5.29 4.22
CA GLY A 181 8.06 6.38 3.64
C GLY A 181 6.67 5.96 3.18
N ARG A 182 6.43 4.67 2.99
CA ARG A 182 5.15 4.15 2.52
C ARG A 182 4.06 4.32 3.59
N TRP A 183 2.88 4.72 3.15
CA TRP A 183 1.72 4.86 4.04
C TRP A 183 1.31 3.53 4.68
N THR A 184 1.53 2.40 4.01
CA THR A 184 1.31 1.05 4.53
C THR A 184 2.18 0.79 5.75
N TYR A 185 3.48 1.12 5.68
CA TYR A 185 4.39 0.98 6.82
C TYR A 185 3.91 1.75 8.06
N LYS A 186 3.35 2.97 7.88
CA LYS A 186 2.86 3.76 9.01
C LYS A 186 1.79 3.00 9.81
N PHE A 187 0.87 2.34 9.10
CA PHE A 187 -0.17 1.52 9.75
C PHE A 187 0.41 0.29 10.44
N GLU A 188 1.37 -0.38 9.82
CA GLU A 188 2.03 -1.55 10.39
C GLU A 188 2.79 -1.19 11.66
N GLU A 189 3.55 -0.08 11.64
CA GLU A 189 4.31 0.34 12.82
C GLU A 189 3.39 0.81 13.94
N ALA A 190 2.37 1.60 13.65
CA ALA A 190 1.40 2.01 14.66
C ALA A 190 0.68 0.80 15.30
N GLN A 191 0.39 -0.24 14.51
CA GLN A 191 -0.15 -1.49 15.02
C GLN A 191 0.85 -2.19 15.96
N ARG A 192 2.13 -2.29 15.56
CA ARG A 192 3.20 -2.86 16.43
C ARG A 192 3.35 -2.10 17.75
N GLN A 193 3.14 -0.80 17.72
CA GLN A 193 3.17 0.09 18.90
C GLN A 193 1.86 0.06 19.72
N GLY A 194 0.85 -0.70 19.28
CA GLY A 194 -0.42 -0.87 20.00
C GLY A 194 -1.39 0.29 19.88
N ALA A 195 -1.24 1.16 18.89
CA ALA A 195 -2.18 2.24 18.62
C ALA A 195 -3.59 1.72 18.29
N ALA A 196 -4.63 2.46 18.63
CA ALA A 196 -6.01 2.14 18.26
C ALA A 196 -6.31 2.47 16.80
N GLY A 197 -5.64 3.46 16.25
CA GLY A 197 -5.76 3.88 14.86
C GLY A 197 -4.63 4.79 14.43
N LEU A 198 -4.51 5.00 13.11
CA LEU A 198 -3.56 5.97 12.54
C LEU A 198 -4.17 6.71 11.37
N LEU A 199 -3.89 8.00 11.31
CA LEU A 199 -4.19 8.91 10.21
C LEU A 199 -2.89 9.40 9.59
N VAL A 200 -2.69 9.11 8.31
CA VAL A 200 -1.55 9.67 7.55
C VAL A 200 -1.90 11.09 7.15
N LEU A 201 -1.11 12.06 7.58
CA LEU A 201 -1.21 13.45 7.13
C LEU A 201 -0.83 13.51 5.65
N HIS A 202 -1.82 13.84 4.82
CA HIS A 202 -1.61 14.00 3.39
C HIS A 202 -0.93 15.35 3.11
N ASN A 203 0.15 15.26 2.32
CA ASN A 203 0.78 16.40 1.68
C ASN A 203 1.01 16.03 0.22
N GLU A 204 0.49 16.83 -0.70
CA GLU A 204 0.47 16.49 -2.13
C GLU A 204 1.88 16.25 -2.71
N ALA A 205 2.83 17.12 -2.38
CA ALA A 205 4.21 16.98 -2.86
C ALA A 205 4.88 15.71 -2.34
N ALA A 206 4.69 15.39 -1.06
CA ALA A 206 5.30 14.22 -0.43
C ALA A 206 4.59 12.90 -0.80
N ALA A 207 3.28 12.94 -1.06
CA ALA A 207 2.50 11.80 -1.52
C ALA A 207 2.66 11.54 -3.02
N SER A 208 3.02 12.56 -3.80
CA SER A 208 3.07 12.55 -5.27
C SER A 208 1.69 12.44 -5.96
N TYR A 209 0.61 12.73 -5.24
CA TYR A 209 -0.76 12.79 -5.75
C TYR A 209 -1.64 13.68 -4.87
N GLY A 210 -2.69 14.25 -5.48
CA GLY A 210 -3.64 15.11 -4.80
C GLY A 210 -4.65 14.37 -3.93
N TRP A 211 -5.34 15.10 -3.05
CA TRP A 211 -6.33 14.56 -2.11
C TRP A 211 -7.44 13.72 -2.77
N LYS A 212 -7.82 14.05 -4.02
CA LYS A 212 -8.82 13.28 -4.79
C LYS A 212 -8.48 11.80 -4.95
N VAL A 213 -7.19 11.44 -4.98
CA VAL A 213 -6.76 10.03 -5.04
C VAL A 213 -7.10 9.32 -3.73
N CYS A 214 -6.85 9.95 -2.59
CA CYS A 214 -7.25 9.40 -1.30
C CYS A 214 -8.77 9.20 -1.22
N GLN A 215 -9.55 10.20 -1.67
CA GLN A 215 -11.02 10.13 -1.72
C GLN A 215 -11.48 8.94 -2.55
N ALA A 216 -10.97 8.79 -3.78
CA ALA A 216 -11.39 7.73 -4.69
C ALA A 216 -10.97 6.33 -4.21
N SER A 217 -9.79 6.19 -3.61
CA SER A 217 -9.21 4.88 -3.26
C SER A 217 -9.88 4.20 -2.09
N HIS A 218 -10.44 4.96 -1.14
CA HIS A 218 -10.89 4.40 0.14
C HIS A 218 -12.39 4.55 0.42
N VAL A 219 -13.16 5.09 -0.51
CA VAL A 219 -14.63 5.11 -0.46
C VAL A 219 -15.26 3.79 -0.93
N GLN A 220 -14.42 2.89 -1.44
CA GLN A 220 -14.80 1.58 -1.98
C GLN A 220 -14.52 0.46 -0.98
N THR A 221 -14.80 -0.76 -1.40
CA THR A 221 -14.43 -1.97 -0.68
C THR A 221 -12.90 -2.14 -0.66
N ASN A 222 -12.35 -2.35 0.53
CA ASN A 222 -10.93 -2.67 0.75
C ASN A 222 -10.77 -4.17 0.90
N ILE A 223 -9.78 -4.74 0.22
CA ILE A 223 -9.44 -6.16 0.29
C ILE A 223 -8.10 -6.30 1.03
N ALA A 224 -8.02 -7.28 1.90
CA ALA A 224 -6.81 -7.62 2.66
C ALA A 224 -6.72 -9.12 2.90
N LEU A 225 -5.52 -9.61 3.20
CA LEU A 225 -5.35 -10.97 3.70
C LEU A 225 -6.19 -11.16 4.98
N CYS A 226 -6.84 -12.30 5.07
CA CYS A 226 -7.67 -12.65 6.23
C CYS A 226 -6.90 -13.61 7.15
N SER A 227 -6.60 -13.17 8.37
CA SER A 227 -6.02 -14.03 9.40
C SER A 227 -7.07 -14.99 9.99
N GLU A 228 -6.62 -15.96 10.78
CA GLU A 228 -7.51 -16.88 11.51
C GLU A 228 -8.42 -16.14 12.51
N THR A 229 -7.95 -15.02 13.04
CA THR A 229 -8.68 -14.16 13.99
C THR A 229 -9.58 -13.13 13.29
N MET A 230 -9.76 -13.23 11.98
CA MET A 230 -10.49 -12.22 11.18
C MET A 230 -9.88 -10.82 11.33
N ASN A 231 -8.56 -10.75 11.40
CA ASN A 231 -7.80 -9.51 11.56
C ASN A 231 -8.17 -8.70 12.82
N ALA A 232 -8.56 -9.37 13.91
CA ALA A 232 -8.93 -8.71 15.16
C ALA A 232 -7.80 -7.83 15.74
N GLU A 233 -6.55 -8.21 15.46
CA GLU A 233 -5.32 -7.52 15.85
C GLU A 233 -4.98 -6.29 14.99
N ALA A 234 -5.60 -6.14 13.81
CA ALA A 234 -5.35 -4.99 12.95
C ALA A 234 -5.75 -3.68 13.62
N LEU A 235 -5.21 -2.55 13.15
CA LEU A 235 -5.66 -1.23 13.61
C LEU A 235 -7.18 -1.09 13.50
N GLY A 236 -7.81 -0.57 14.54
CA GLY A 236 -9.24 -0.29 14.54
C GLY A 236 -9.62 0.72 13.46
N MET A 237 -8.73 1.67 13.19
CA MET A 237 -8.91 2.67 12.14
C MET A 237 -7.59 2.93 11.42
N LYS A 238 -7.61 2.83 10.10
CA LYS A 238 -6.59 3.33 9.17
C LYS A 238 -7.19 4.50 8.42
N GLY A 239 -6.39 5.51 8.06
CA GLY A 239 -6.95 6.61 7.29
C GLY A 239 -5.95 7.64 6.83
N TRP A 240 -6.46 8.57 6.02
CA TRP A 240 -5.79 9.78 5.60
C TRP A 240 -6.48 10.99 6.20
N LEU A 241 -5.71 11.98 6.58
CA LEU A 241 -6.16 13.29 7.07
C LEU A 241 -5.67 14.36 6.10
N SER A 242 -6.56 15.21 5.59
CA SER A 242 -6.17 16.29 4.72
C SER A 242 -5.29 17.30 5.47
N GLU A 243 -4.36 17.94 4.75
CA GLU A 243 -3.45 18.93 5.35
C GLU A 243 -4.23 20.10 5.96
N GLU A 244 -5.31 20.54 5.30
CA GLU A 244 -6.15 21.64 5.77
C GLU A 244 -6.86 21.31 7.08
N ALA A 245 -7.46 20.13 7.18
CA ALA A 245 -8.10 19.66 8.41
C ALA A 245 -7.07 19.48 9.54
N CYS A 246 -5.87 18.99 9.23
CA CYS A 246 -4.78 18.86 10.19
C CYS A 246 -4.33 20.23 10.72
N LYS A 247 -4.12 21.24 9.85
CA LYS A 247 -3.81 22.63 10.25
C LYS A 247 -4.84 23.18 11.22
N LYS A 248 -6.12 23.02 10.91
CA LYS A 248 -7.21 23.45 11.79
C LYS A 248 -7.20 22.73 13.14
N MET A 249 -6.95 21.42 13.15
CA MET A 249 -6.87 20.63 14.36
C MET A 249 -5.69 21.06 15.25
N PHE A 250 -4.53 21.35 14.65
CA PHE A 250 -3.36 21.89 15.34
C PHE A 250 -3.67 23.25 15.99
N ALA A 251 -4.22 24.17 15.24
CA ALA A 251 -4.59 25.50 15.75
C ALA A 251 -5.55 25.43 16.95
N LEU A 252 -6.59 24.59 16.85
CA LEU A 252 -7.54 24.36 17.94
C LEU A 252 -6.90 23.64 19.15
N SER A 253 -5.85 22.88 18.92
CA SER A 253 -5.07 22.23 19.99
C SER A 253 -4.03 23.17 20.63
N GLY A 254 -3.89 24.41 20.12
CA GLY A 254 -2.93 25.40 20.58
C GLY A 254 -1.51 25.18 20.05
N LEU A 255 -1.38 24.51 18.91
CA LEU A 255 -0.12 24.18 18.26
C LEU A 255 0.07 25.01 16.98
N ASN A 256 1.31 25.37 16.66
CA ASN A 256 1.68 25.91 15.37
C ASN A 256 2.00 24.77 14.42
N PHE A 257 1.22 24.63 13.36
CA PHE A 257 1.39 23.54 12.38
C PHE A 257 2.75 23.62 11.68
N ASP A 258 3.08 24.79 11.10
CA ASP A 258 4.27 24.94 10.25
C ASP A 258 5.56 24.73 11.06
N GLU A 259 5.63 25.28 12.26
CA GLU A 259 6.77 25.09 13.18
C GLU A 259 6.90 23.62 13.59
N THR A 260 5.78 22.96 13.89
CA THR A 260 5.78 21.55 14.30
C THR A 260 6.22 20.64 13.16
N ILE A 261 5.70 20.86 11.95
CA ILE A 261 6.09 20.09 10.75
C ILE A 261 7.57 20.33 10.40
N ALA A 262 8.04 21.59 10.53
CA ALA A 262 9.46 21.91 10.32
C ALA A 262 10.38 21.21 11.33
N ALA A 263 9.96 21.14 12.59
CA ALA A 263 10.69 20.41 13.62
C ALA A 263 10.67 18.89 13.39
N ALA A 264 9.53 18.32 12.98
CA ALA A 264 9.37 16.89 12.73
C ALA A 264 10.24 16.36 11.57
N LYS A 265 10.66 17.23 10.66
CA LYS A 265 11.59 16.87 9.56
C LYS A 265 13.04 16.69 10.00
N LYS A 266 13.38 17.01 11.24
CA LYS A 266 14.74 17.00 11.76
C LYS A 266 14.99 15.78 12.67
N PRO A 267 16.21 15.23 12.69
CA PRO A 267 16.60 14.21 13.65
C PRO A 267 16.36 14.68 15.09
N GLY A 268 15.94 13.77 15.95
CA GLY A 268 15.73 14.05 17.38
C GLY A 268 14.40 14.73 17.71
N PHE A 269 13.49 14.87 16.76
CA PHE A 269 12.12 15.32 17.02
C PHE A 269 11.49 14.49 18.16
N LYS A 270 10.73 15.14 19.01
CA LYS A 270 10.00 14.50 20.09
C LYS A 270 8.51 14.48 19.79
N SER A 271 7.98 13.27 19.59
CA SER A 271 6.55 13.04 19.46
C SER A 271 5.80 13.45 20.72
N PHE A 272 4.55 13.83 20.61
CA PHE A 272 3.76 14.31 21.74
C PHE A 272 2.28 14.03 21.61
N THR A 273 1.61 13.91 22.75
CA THR A 273 0.15 13.83 22.85
C THR A 273 -0.46 15.21 22.60
N MET A 274 -1.36 15.30 21.64
CA MET A 274 -2.08 16.52 21.32
C MET A 274 -3.20 16.77 22.35
N LYS A 275 -3.55 18.04 22.55
CA LYS A 275 -4.76 18.41 23.32
C LYS A 275 -6.01 18.24 22.44
N ALA A 276 -6.20 17.05 21.91
CA ALA A 276 -7.28 16.68 21.00
C ALA A 276 -7.70 15.23 21.29
N LYS A 277 -9.00 14.98 21.34
CA LYS A 277 -9.56 13.65 21.59
C LYS A 277 -10.87 13.42 20.84
N SER A 278 -11.15 12.19 20.49
CA SER A 278 -12.41 11.78 19.89
C SER A 278 -12.80 10.36 20.26
N LYS A 279 -14.08 10.05 20.09
CA LYS A 279 -14.62 8.69 19.97
C LYS A 279 -14.85 8.40 18.49
N VAL A 280 -14.46 7.21 18.03
CA VAL A 280 -14.70 6.79 16.65
C VAL A 280 -15.57 5.54 16.63
N ILE A 281 -16.56 5.51 15.75
CA ILE A 281 -17.41 4.34 15.50
C ILE A 281 -17.46 4.12 14.00
N LEU A 282 -17.03 2.94 13.58
CA LEU A 282 -17.05 2.49 12.18
C LEU A 282 -18.02 1.33 12.07
N ASN A 283 -18.99 1.43 11.17
CA ASN A 283 -19.81 0.29 10.75
C ASN A 283 -19.12 -0.37 9.55
N VAL A 284 -19.07 -1.69 9.54
CA VAL A 284 -18.34 -2.46 8.53
C VAL A 284 -19.26 -3.51 7.94
N LYS A 285 -19.37 -3.52 6.61
CA LYS A 285 -19.88 -4.67 5.87
C LYS A 285 -18.67 -5.46 5.40
N MET A 286 -18.68 -6.76 5.62
CA MET A 286 -17.56 -7.62 5.28
C MET A 286 -18.02 -8.89 4.56
N THR A 287 -17.11 -9.43 3.76
CA THR A 287 -17.22 -10.74 3.12
C THR A 287 -15.85 -11.41 3.19
N VAL A 288 -15.80 -12.67 3.55
CA VAL A 288 -14.59 -13.48 3.48
C VAL A 288 -14.73 -14.37 2.27
N GLY A 289 -13.65 -14.50 1.52
CA GLY A 289 -13.57 -15.33 0.34
C GLY A 289 -12.16 -15.87 0.13
N GLU A 290 -12.01 -16.67 -0.90
CA GLU A 290 -10.73 -17.20 -1.34
C GLU A 290 -10.41 -16.67 -2.73
N SER A 291 -9.26 -16.03 -2.85
CA SER A 291 -8.62 -15.60 -4.09
C SER A 291 -7.45 -16.54 -4.40
N HIS A 292 -6.80 -16.39 -5.54
CA HIS A 292 -5.68 -17.24 -5.92
C HIS A 292 -4.56 -16.45 -6.58
N ASN A 293 -3.34 -16.71 -6.13
CA ASN A 293 -2.16 -16.39 -6.93
C ASN A 293 -2.01 -17.44 -8.03
N VAL A 294 -1.57 -17.03 -9.22
CA VAL A 294 -1.21 -17.95 -10.29
C VAL A 294 0.31 -18.02 -10.35
N ALA A 295 0.86 -19.18 -10.08
CA ALA A 295 2.30 -19.39 -10.00
C ALA A 295 2.75 -20.55 -10.88
N ALA A 296 3.84 -20.32 -11.62
CA ALA A 296 4.45 -21.33 -12.47
C ALA A 296 5.97 -21.31 -12.34
N VAL A 297 6.61 -22.40 -12.72
CA VAL A 297 8.05 -22.56 -12.66
C VAL A 297 8.58 -23.02 -14.01
N LEU A 298 9.68 -22.41 -14.44
CA LEU A 298 10.57 -22.95 -15.46
C LEU A 298 11.74 -23.61 -14.74
N PRO A 299 11.83 -24.96 -14.71
CA PRO A 299 12.90 -25.66 -13.99
C PRO A 299 14.28 -25.32 -14.57
N GLY A 300 15.23 -25.05 -13.67
CA GLY A 300 16.65 -24.93 -14.04
C GLY A 300 17.28 -26.29 -14.41
N THR A 301 18.46 -26.25 -14.97
CA THR A 301 19.23 -27.45 -15.37
C THR A 301 20.22 -27.91 -14.31
N ASP A 302 21.08 -27.02 -13.85
CA ASP A 302 22.21 -27.27 -12.96
C ASP A 302 22.10 -26.65 -11.56
N LEU A 303 21.41 -25.50 -11.43
CA LEU A 303 21.17 -24.82 -10.16
C LEU A 303 19.69 -24.90 -9.78
N LYS A 304 19.16 -26.12 -9.63
CA LYS A 304 17.72 -26.36 -9.44
C LYS A 304 17.14 -25.82 -8.14
N ASP A 305 18.00 -25.59 -7.14
CA ASP A 305 17.61 -25.08 -5.82
C ASP A 305 17.76 -23.55 -5.70
N GLU A 306 18.21 -22.89 -6.77
CA GLU A 306 18.30 -21.44 -6.85
C GLU A 306 17.15 -20.88 -7.71
N TYR A 307 16.47 -19.83 -7.21
CA TYR A 307 15.27 -19.28 -7.85
C TYR A 307 15.49 -17.84 -8.26
N LEU A 308 15.11 -17.51 -9.50
CA LEU A 308 14.79 -16.15 -9.93
C LEU A 308 13.28 -15.98 -9.89
N VAL A 309 12.81 -14.97 -9.16
CA VAL A 309 11.38 -14.68 -8.99
C VAL A 309 11.03 -13.40 -9.73
N PHE A 310 9.97 -13.43 -10.56
CA PHE A 310 9.48 -12.31 -11.37
C PHE A 310 8.10 -11.86 -10.90
#